data_f0e3314ec12cdcf0d6121f687e7c6b47
#
_entry.id   f0e3314ec12cdcf0d6121f687e7c6b47
#
_cell.length_a   1.000
_cell.length_b   1.000
_cell.length_c   1.000
_cell.angle_alpha   90.00
_cell.angle_beta   90.00
_cell.angle_gamma   90.00
#
_symmetry.space_group_name_H-M   'P 1'
#
loop_
_entity.id
_entity.type
_entity.pdbx_description
1 polymer ?
#
loop_
_entity_poly.entity_id
_entity_poly.type
_entity_poly.pdbx_seq_one_letter_code
_entity_poly.pdbx_strand_id
1 'polypeptide(L)'
;MVPVIRAFQESKRAHPIVISTGQQLVAELLSFAGIAPDATLTIRDEERTLNGLFAAVLRGFQEYVAESFGEHPGIGVGPAFDGFPVATLVHGDTSSAAAAALASFHLRIPVAHVEAGLRTSDTLSPFPEELNRQLISRIAAAHFAPTPRNAANLMQEGIALGKILVTGNTAIDALAFAAEHSTTYGAPELEDLEDDEDTRVIVVTAH
;
A
#
# COMPACT_ATOMS: atom_id res chain seq x y z
N MET A 1 5.54 -0.54 0.13
CA MET A 1 5.23 0.58 -0.80
C MET A 1 6.46 1.48 -1.11
N VAL A 2 7.39 1.71 -0.18
CA VAL A 2 8.61 2.54 -0.40
C VAL A 2 9.34 2.22 -1.72
N PRO A 3 9.67 0.96 -2.06
CA PRO A 3 10.36 0.66 -3.32
C PRO A 3 9.57 1.10 -4.55
N VAL A 4 8.24 0.98 -4.51
CA VAL A 4 7.36 1.39 -5.62
C VAL A 4 7.37 2.91 -5.81
N ILE A 5 7.29 3.68 -4.70
CA ILE A 5 7.35 5.15 -4.76
C ILE A 5 8.66 5.61 -5.37
N ARG A 6 9.78 5.05 -4.91
CA ARG A 6 11.12 5.37 -5.45
C ARG A 6 11.25 5.06 -6.93
N ALA A 7 10.77 3.89 -7.36
CA ALA A 7 10.78 3.51 -8.77
C ALA A 7 10.00 4.52 -9.64
N PHE A 8 8.88 5.06 -9.15
CA PHE A 8 8.15 6.11 -9.86
C PHE A 8 8.93 7.43 -9.89
N GLN A 9 9.52 7.84 -8.78
CA GLN A 9 10.34 9.06 -8.72
C GLN A 9 11.53 9.00 -9.69
N GLU A 10 12.18 7.84 -9.81
CA GLU A 10 13.30 7.61 -10.71
C GLU A 10 12.88 7.52 -12.18
N SER A 11 11.73 6.92 -12.48
CA SER A 11 11.28 6.65 -13.85
C SER A 11 10.93 7.90 -14.64
N LYS A 12 10.58 9.01 -14.00
CA LYS A 12 10.11 10.27 -14.61
C LYS A 12 8.90 10.12 -15.55
N ARG A 13 8.24 8.95 -15.55
CA ARG A 13 7.06 8.66 -16.39
C ARG A 13 5.75 9.04 -15.73
N ALA A 14 5.76 9.06 -14.41
CA ALA A 14 4.62 9.45 -13.59
C ALA A 14 5.13 10.22 -12.37
N HIS A 15 4.34 11.12 -11.86
CA HIS A 15 4.60 11.81 -10.61
C HIS A 15 3.81 11.11 -9.50
N PRO A 16 4.47 10.44 -8.54
CA PRO A 16 3.78 9.82 -7.44
C PRO A 16 3.33 10.87 -6.42
N ILE A 17 2.08 10.79 -6.02
CA ILE A 17 1.52 11.59 -4.92
C ILE A 17 1.36 10.63 -3.74
N VAL A 18 2.05 10.92 -2.65
CA VAL A 18 2.09 10.07 -1.46
C VAL A 18 1.12 10.61 -0.41
N ILE A 19 0.05 9.86 -0.16
CA ILE A 19 -0.95 10.17 0.87
C ILE A 19 -0.74 9.23 2.04
N SER A 20 -0.44 9.78 3.23
CA SER A 20 -0.25 9.03 4.48
C SER A 20 -1.51 9.08 5.34
N THR A 21 -1.78 8.00 6.08
CA THR A 21 -2.81 7.95 7.12
C THR A 21 -2.29 8.40 8.50
N GLY A 22 -1.06 8.91 8.58
CA GLY A 22 -0.49 9.48 9.80
C GLY A 22 -0.11 8.44 10.89
N GLN A 23 -0.02 7.16 10.54
CA GLN A 23 0.49 6.15 11.49
C GLN A 23 1.98 6.37 11.72
N GLN A 24 2.41 6.38 12.98
CA GLN A 24 3.79 6.69 13.38
C GLN A 24 4.82 5.81 12.68
N LEU A 25 4.63 4.50 12.68
CA LEU A 25 5.55 3.56 12.02
C LEU A 25 5.69 3.83 10.52
N VAL A 26 4.59 4.20 9.85
CA VAL A 26 4.61 4.55 8.43
C VAL A 26 5.39 5.85 8.20
N ALA A 27 5.21 6.85 9.07
CA ALA A 27 5.94 8.12 9.00
C ALA A 27 7.45 7.90 9.20
N GLU A 28 7.85 7.05 10.16
CA GLU A 28 9.25 6.68 10.39
C GLU A 28 9.87 5.97 9.18
N LEU A 29 9.17 5.01 8.58
CA LEU A 29 9.62 4.30 7.39
C LEU A 29 9.74 5.21 6.16
N LEU A 30 8.81 6.12 5.97
CA LEU A 30 8.88 7.12 4.88
C LEU A 30 10.07 8.06 5.10
N SER A 31 10.26 8.54 6.35
CA SER A 31 11.40 9.39 6.71
C SER A 31 12.74 8.69 6.49
N PHE A 32 12.87 7.44 6.92
CA PHE A 32 14.06 6.62 6.68
C PHE A 32 14.37 6.48 5.18
N ALA A 33 13.33 6.36 4.36
CA ALA A 33 13.48 6.28 2.91
C ALA A 33 13.67 7.64 2.21
N GLY A 34 13.70 8.74 2.95
CA GLY A 34 13.80 10.10 2.40
C GLY A 34 12.55 10.53 1.61
N ILE A 35 11.38 9.95 1.92
CA ILE A 35 10.11 10.25 1.27
C ILE A 35 9.27 11.13 2.19
N ALA A 36 8.94 12.34 1.73
CA ALA A 36 7.95 13.19 2.37
C ALA A 36 6.56 12.90 1.77
N PRO A 37 5.51 12.66 2.58
CA PRO A 37 4.16 12.58 2.05
C PRO A 37 3.68 13.94 1.55
N ASP A 38 2.98 13.95 0.41
CA ASP A 38 2.35 15.15 -0.15
C ASP A 38 1.13 15.58 0.70
N ALA A 39 0.46 14.60 1.33
CA ALA A 39 -0.62 14.83 2.27
C ALA A 39 -0.64 13.78 3.38
N THR A 40 -1.10 14.21 4.56
CA THR A 40 -1.39 13.31 5.68
C THR A 40 -2.85 13.49 6.09
N LEU A 41 -3.62 12.40 6.01
CA LEU A 41 -5.02 12.40 6.39
C LEU A 41 -5.16 12.53 7.90
N THR A 42 -6.07 13.38 8.34
CA THR A 42 -6.37 13.55 9.76
C THR A 42 -7.31 12.44 10.23
N ILE A 43 -6.82 11.58 11.13
CA ILE A 43 -7.61 10.55 11.80
C ILE A 43 -7.66 10.92 13.27
N ARG A 44 -8.87 11.24 13.77
CA ARG A 44 -9.08 11.62 15.15
C ARG A 44 -9.05 10.40 16.08
N ASP A 45 -8.77 10.60 17.36
CA ASP A 45 -8.65 9.48 18.30
C ASP A 45 -9.94 8.66 18.44
N GLU A 46 -11.10 9.29 18.37
CA GLU A 46 -12.39 8.61 18.37
C GLU A 46 -12.65 7.76 17.11
N GLU A 47 -11.92 8.01 16.02
CA GLU A 47 -12.00 7.29 14.75
C GLU A 47 -11.04 6.08 14.67
N ARG A 48 -10.33 5.74 15.76
CA ARG A 48 -9.37 4.62 15.78
C ARG A 48 -10.02 3.21 15.88
N THR A 49 -11.33 3.11 15.72
CA THR A 49 -12.01 1.83 15.45
C THR A 49 -11.89 1.46 13.98
N LEU A 50 -12.08 0.19 13.62
CA LEU A 50 -12.05 -0.24 12.21
C LEU A 50 -13.00 0.58 11.32
N ASN A 51 -14.23 0.76 11.76
CA ASN A 51 -15.22 1.54 11.00
C ASN A 51 -14.89 3.03 10.98
N GLY A 52 -14.41 3.59 12.09
CA GLY A 52 -14.01 4.99 12.17
C GLY A 52 -12.82 5.28 11.27
N LEU A 53 -11.79 4.43 11.31
CA LEU A 53 -10.62 4.53 10.43
C LEU A 53 -11.02 4.44 8.95
N PHE A 54 -11.88 3.48 8.60
CA PHE A 54 -12.37 3.30 7.23
C PHE A 54 -13.10 4.56 6.74
N ALA A 55 -14.02 5.10 7.56
CA ALA A 55 -14.78 6.30 7.24
C ALA A 55 -13.86 7.55 7.13
N ALA A 56 -12.90 7.71 8.05
CA ALA A 56 -11.96 8.83 8.04
C ALA A 56 -11.08 8.83 6.79
N VAL A 57 -10.53 7.67 6.41
CA VAL A 57 -9.71 7.54 5.19
C VAL A 57 -10.54 7.81 3.95
N LEU A 58 -11.75 7.25 3.84
CA LEU A 58 -12.64 7.47 2.70
C LEU A 58 -12.96 8.95 2.52
N ARG A 59 -13.37 9.63 3.59
CA ARG A 59 -13.68 11.06 3.59
C ARG A 59 -12.45 11.90 3.25
N GLY A 60 -11.34 11.71 3.99
CA GLY A 60 -10.12 12.52 3.81
C GLY A 60 -9.49 12.35 2.43
N PHE A 61 -9.57 11.14 1.84
CA PHE A 61 -9.10 10.92 0.47
C PHE A 61 -9.99 11.68 -0.53
N GLN A 62 -11.30 11.64 -0.38
CA GLN A 62 -12.24 12.38 -1.23
C GLN A 62 -12.00 13.89 -1.13
N GLU A 63 -11.86 14.43 0.09
CA GLU A 63 -11.59 15.84 0.34
C GLU A 63 -10.27 16.26 -0.33
N TYR A 64 -9.20 15.49 -0.13
CA TYR A 64 -7.92 15.76 -0.76
C TYR A 64 -7.99 15.81 -2.29
N VAL A 65 -8.67 14.84 -2.90
CA VAL A 65 -8.83 14.80 -4.37
C VAL A 65 -9.64 16.00 -4.87
N ALA A 66 -10.74 16.33 -4.20
CA ALA A 66 -11.58 17.46 -4.58
C ALA A 66 -10.83 18.81 -4.46
N GLU A 67 -10.07 19.00 -3.39
CA GLU A 67 -9.29 20.23 -3.16
C GLU A 67 -8.10 20.36 -4.10
N SER A 68 -7.40 19.27 -4.39
CA SER A 68 -6.16 19.28 -5.18
C SER A 68 -6.41 19.23 -6.69
N PHE A 69 -7.46 18.53 -7.13
CA PHE A 69 -7.70 18.23 -8.56
C PHE A 69 -9.10 18.64 -9.04
N GLY A 70 -9.97 19.08 -8.12
CA GLY A 70 -11.36 19.38 -8.44
C GLY A 70 -12.25 18.12 -8.48
N GLU A 71 -13.54 18.33 -8.77
CA GLU A 71 -14.52 17.26 -8.83
C GLU A 71 -14.51 16.56 -10.20
N HIS A 72 -14.64 15.23 -10.18
CA HIS A 72 -14.82 14.45 -11.40
C HIS A 72 -16.18 14.81 -12.04
N PRO A 73 -16.24 15.12 -13.34
CA PRO A 73 -17.47 15.60 -14.01
C PRO A 73 -18.60 14.55 -14.13
N GLY A 74 -18.48 13.44 -13.46
CA GLY A 74 -19.57 12.46 -13.26
C GLY A 74 -19.87 11.52 -14.42
N ILE A 75 -19.36 11.73 -15.63
CA ILE A 75 -19.70 10.96 -16.82
C ILE A 75 -18.42 10.40 -17.45
N GLY A 76 -18.34 9.06 -17.58
CA GLY A 76 -17.22 8.37 -18.22
C GLY A 76 -16.30 7.62 -17.26
N VAL A 77 -15.44 6.76 -17.79
CA VAL A 77 -14.39 6.03 -17.08
C VAL A 77 -13.05 6.48 -17.64
N GLY A 78 -12.16 6.92 -16.79
CA GLY A 78 -10.83 7.36 -17.20
C GLY A 78 -10.43 8.69 -16.54
N PRO A 79 -9.21 9.18 -16.77
CA PRO A 79 -8.79 10.49 -16.27
C PRO A 79 -9.74 11.55 -16.83
N ALA A 80 -10.35 12.31 -15.93
CA ALA A 80 -11.40 13.27 -16.30
C ALA A 80 -10.86 14.42 -17.16
N PHE A 81 -9.58 14.78 -16.97
CA PHE A 81 -8.86 15.87 -17.65
C PHE A 81 -7.36 15.77 -17.34
N ASP A 82 -6.55 16.50 -18.08
CA ASP A 82 -5.10 16.60 -17.82
C ASP A 82 -4.82 17.10 -16.40
N GLY A 83 -4.00 16.34 -15.67
CA GLY A 83 -3.66 16.62 -14.27
C GLY A 83 -4.51 15.88 -13.23
N PHE A 84 -5.63 15.25 -13.62
CA PHE A 84 -6.39 14.39 -12.70
C PHE A 84 -5.62 13.07 -12.45
N PRO A 85 -5.72 12.46 -11.24
CA PRO A 85 -5.04 11.21 -10.94
C PRO A 85 -5.38 10.10 -11.94
N VAL A 86 -4.37 9.49 -12.54
CA VAL A 86 -4.54 8.42 -13.54
C VAL A 86 -4.81 7.06 -12.90
N ALA A 87 -4.32 6.86 -11.67
CA ALA A 87 -4.56 5.66 -10.88
C ALA A 87 -4.21 5.91 -9.40
N THR A 88 -4.86 5.17 -8.52
CA THR A 88 -4.48 5.04 -7.11
C THR A 88 -3.84 3.69 -6.89
N LEU A 89 -2.63 3.66 -6.32
CA LEU A 89 -1.96 2.45 -5.90
C LEU A 89 -2.27 2.19 -4.42
N VAL A 90 -2.86 1.03 -4.12
CA VAL A 90 -3.05 0.53 -2.76
C VAL A 90 -2.19 -0.70 -2.53
N HIS A 91 -1.69 -0.89 -1.31
CA HIS A 91 -0.76 -1.97 -0.99
C HIS A 91 -1.33 -2.87 0.12
N GLY A 92 -1.32 -4.18 -0.14
CA GLY A 92 -1.74 -5.18 0.84
C GLY A 92 -3.23 -5.14 1.14
N ASP A 93 -3.58 -5.24 2.42
CA ASP A 93 -4.89 -5.65 2.89
C ASP A 93 -5.41 -4.87 4.11
N THR A 94 -4.75 -3.79 4.49
CA THR A 94 -5.19 -2.98 5.62
C THR A 94 -6.54 -2.31 5.35
N SER A 95 -7.27 -1.99 6.42
CA SER A 95 -8.51 -1.21 6.32
C SER A 95 -8.31 0.14 5.62
N SER A 96 -7.14 0.76 5.79
CA SER A 96 -6.77 1.99 5.07
C SER A 96 -6.65 1.76 3.57
N ALA A 97 -6.03 0.65 3.14
CA ALA A 97 -5.91 0.30 1.72
C ALA A 97 -7.29 0.04 1.09
N ALA A 98 -8.17 -0.69 1.80
CA ALA A 98 -9.52 -0.97 1.35
C ALA A 98 -10.38 0.31 1.26
N ALA A 99 -10.28 1.20 2.24
CA ALA A 99 -11.00 2.48 2.24
C ALA A 99 -10.53 3.39 1.11
N ALA A 100 -9.21 3.51 0.89
CA ALA A 100 -8.63 4.28 -0.21
C ALA A 100 -9.03 3.71 -1.58
N ALA A 101 -9.06 2.38 -1.72
CA ALA A 101 -9.53 1.72 -2.95
C ALA A 101 -11.01 2.03 -3.23
N LEU A 102 -11.86 1.98 -2.20
CA LEU A 102 -13.29 2.28 -2.35
C LEU A 102 -13.52 3.76 -2.67
N ALA A 103 -12.82 4.67 -1.98
CA ALA A 103 -12.87 6.10 -2.28
C ALA A 103 -12.46 6.40 -3.72
N SER A 104 -11.34 5.81 -4.18
CA SER A 104 -10.87 5.94 -5.55
C SER A 104 -11.89 5.44 -6.57
N PHE A 105 -12.51 4.28 -6.30
CA PHE A 105 -13.55 3.72 -7.16
C PHE A 105 -14.76 4.67 -7.28
N HIS A 106 -15.22 5.25 -6.15
CA HIS A 106 -16.30 6.24 -6.15
C HIS A 106 -15.95 7.51 -6.93
N LEU A 107 -14.69 7.91 -6.87
CA LEU A 107 -14.14 9.05 -7.63
C LEU A 107 -13.75 8.68 -9.08
N ARG A 108 -14.03 7.44 -9.52
CA ARG A 108 -13.70 6.91 -10.86
C ARG A 108 -12.20 6.92 -11.18
N ILE A 109 -11.36 6.95 -10.17
CA ILE A 109 -9.91 6.78 -10.29
C ILE A 109 -9.62 5.28 -10.35
N PRO A 110 -8.97 4.78 -11.41
CA PRO A 110 -8.58 3.37 -11.48
C PRO A 110 -7.72 2.95 -10.29
N VAL A 111 -8.01 1.78 -9.72
CA VAL A 111 -7.24 1.23 -8.59
C VAL A 111 -6.25 0.20 -9.09
N ALA A 112 -5.01 0.29 -8.64
CA ALA A 112 -3.96 -0.70 -8.85
C ALA A 112 -3.57 -1.32 -7.50
N HIS A 113 -3.73 -2.63 -7.38
CA HIS A 113 -3.51 -3.37 -6.13
C HIS A 113 -2.13 -4.01 -6.12
N VAL A 114 -1.24 -3.52 -5.28
CA VAL A 114 0.10 -4.09 -5.04
C VAL A 114 0.00 -5.16 -3.95
N GLU A 115 0.70 -6.27 -4.13
CA GLU A 115 0.62 -7.47 -3.27
C GLU A 115 -0.75 -8.17 -3.35
N ALA A 116 -1.32 -8.22 -4.54
CA ALA A 116 -2.64 -8.77 -4.80
C ALA A 116 -2.65 -10.31 -4.81
N GLY A 117 -3.79 -10.90 -4.42
CA GLY A 117 -4.07 -12.33 -4.63
C GLY A 117 -3.64 -13.27 -3.50
N LEU A 118 -3.18 -12.76 -2.36
CA LEU A 118 -3.06 -13.58 -1.15
C LEU A 118 -4.46 -13.97 -0.67
N ARG A 119 -4.66 -15.25 -0.33
CA ARG A 119 -5.95 -15.78 0.14
C ARG A 119 -5.79 -16.81 1.23
N THR A 120 -6.68 -16.74 2.23
CA THR A 120 -6.85 -17.74 3.27
C THR A 120 -8.17 -18.50 3.12
N SER A 121 -9.08 -18.01 2.26
CA SER A 121 -10.41 -18.58 2.02
C SER A 121 -11.39 -18.47 3.21
N ASP A 122 -11.01 -17.76 4.27
CA ASP A 122 -11.87 -17.45 5.41
C ASP A 122 -11.83 -15.95 5.70
N THR A 123 -12.93 -15.26 5.44
CA THR A 123 -13.03 -13.79 5.61
C THR A 123 -12.87 -13.32 7.05
N LEU A 124 -12.90 -14.23 8.02
CA LEU A 124 -12.69 -13.95 9.44
C LEU A 124 -11.26 -14.30 9.90
N SER A 125 -10.40 -14.85 9.01
CA SER A 125 -9.04 -15.26 9.38
C SER A 125 -8.02 -15.04 8.26
N PRO A 126 -7.09 -14.08 8.41
CA PRO A 126 -7.04 -13.02 9.44
C PRO A 126 -8.16 -12.02 9.27
N PHE A 127 -8.56 -11.40 10.39
CA PHE A 127 -9.61 -10.40 10.40
C PHE A 127 -9.04 -9.01 10.68
N PRO A 128 -9.36 -7.99 9.87
CA PRO A 128 -10.29 -7.96 8.71
C PRO A 128 -9.60 -8.16 7.34
N GLU A 129 -8.32 -8.59 7.31
CA GLU A 129 -7.44 -8.53 6.15
C GLU A 129 -7.96 -9.35 4.96
N GLU A 130 -8.48 -10.57 5.19
CA GLU A 130 -8.96 -11.41 4.08
C GLU A 130 -10.17 -10.79 3.38
N LEU A 131 -11.10 -10.18 4.13
CA LEU A 131 -12.22 -9.46 3.54
C LEU A 131 -11.72 -8.24 2.73
N ASN A 132 -10.77 -7.50 3.28
CA ASN A 132 -10.18 -6.34 2.60
C ASN A 132 -9.52 -6.73 1.26
N ARG A 133 -8.78 -7.85 1.22
CA ARG A 133 -8.18 -8.39 -0.03
C ARG A 133 -9.24 -8.65 -1.08
N GLN A 134 -10.32 -9.34 -0.70
CA GLN A 134 -11.41 -9.67 -1.62
C GLN A 134 -12.12 -8.41 -2.12
N LEU A 135 -12.39 -7.45 -1.24
CA LEU A 135 -13.01 -6.18 -1.59
C LEU A 135 -12.15 -5.38 -2.59
N ILE A 136 -10.86 -5.21 -2.30
CA ILE A 136 -9.94 -4.51 -3.20
C ILE A 136 -9.86 -5.23 -4.55
N SER A 137 -9.83 -6.57 -4.57
CA SER A 137 -9.77 -7.34 -5.82
C SER A 137 -10.98 -7.13 -6.73
N ARG A 138 -12.15 -6.86 -6.17
CA ARG A 138 -13.36 -6.56 -6.97
C ARG A 138 -13.35 -5.18 -7.60
N ILE A 139 -12.63 -4.24 -6.97
CA ILE A 139 -12.56 -2.83 -7.40
C ILE A 139 -11.39 -2.60 -8.36
N ALA A 140 -10.28 -3.28 -8.14
CA ALA A 140 -9.03 -3.01 -8.83
C ALA A 140 -9.09 -3.23 -10.35
N ALA A 141 -8.55 -2.27 -11.08
CA ALA A 141 -8.37 -2.33 -12.53
C ALA A 141 -7.11 -3.11 -12.92
N ALA A 142 -6.09 -3.14 -12.05
CA ALA A 142 -4.85 -3.90 -12.21
C ALA A 142 -4.42 -4.54 -10.90
N HIS A 143 -3.83 -5.75 -10.99
CA HIS A 143 -3.39 -6.55 -9.86
C HIS A 143 -1.93 -6.93 -10.02
N PHE A 144 -1.07 -6.48 -9.12
CA PHE A 144 0.34 -6.85 -9.06
C PHE A 144 0.51 -7.98 -8.05
N ALA A 145 0.54 -9.22 -8.55
CA ALA A 145 0.61 -10.42 -7.72
C ALA A 145 2.07 -10.77 -7.40
N PRO A 146 2.42 -11.07 -6.13
CA PRO A 146 3.78 -11.42 -5.76
C PRO A 146 4.27 -12.73 -6.40
N THR A 147 3.39 -13.69 -6.58
CA THR A 147 3.73 -15.02 -7.10
C THR A 147 2.70 -15.55 -8.10
N PRO A 148 3.06 -16.58 -8.91
CA PRO A 148 2.08 -17.26 -9.76
C PRO A 148 0.89 -17.85 -8.99
N ARG A 149 1.10 -18.29 -7.74
CA ARG A 149 0.01 -18.79 -6.89
C ARG A 149 -1.00 -17.68 -6.57
N ASN A 150 -0.52 -16.48 -6.24
CA ASN A 150 -1.39 -15.34 -6.00
C ASN A 150 -2.19 -14.95 -7.25
N ALA A 151 -1.54 -15.00 -8.42
CA ALA A 151 -2.23 -14.79 -9.70
C ALA A 151 -3.30 -15.86 -9.97
N ALA A 152 -3.02 -17.13 -9.64
CA ALA A 152 -3.99 -18.22 -9.79
C ALA A 152 -5.23 -18.02 -8.89
N ASN A 153 -5.05 -17.55 -7.65
CA ASN A 153 -6.16 -17.22 -6.76
C ASN A 153 -7.09 -16.17 -7.37
N LEU A 154 -6.53 -15.10 -7.92
CA LEU A 154 -7.30 -14.05 -8.60
C LEU A 154 -8.07 -14.57 -9.81
N MET A 155 -7.44 -15.42 -10.63
CA MET A 155 -8.10 -16.06 -11.77
C MET A 155 -9.26 -16.95 -11.34
N GLN A 156 -9.11 -17.73 -10.26
CA GLN A 156 -10.18 -18.55 -9.70
C GLN A 156 -11.38 -17.72 -9.24
N GLU A 157 -11.17 -16.49 -8.82
CA GLU A 157 -12.22 -15.53 -8.49
C GLU A 157 -12.81 -14.78 -9.70
N GLY A 158 -12.39 -15.14 -10.91
CA GLY A 158 -12.92 -14.57 -12.13
C GLY A 158 -12.25 -13.27 -12.59
N ILE A 159 -11.10 -12.91 -12.02
CA ILE A 159 -10.33 -11.75 -12.51
C ILE A 159 -9.65 -12.14 -13.83
N ALA A 160 -9.86 -11.31 -14.85
CA ALA A 160 -9.31 -11.55 -16.19
C ALA A 160 -7.77 -11.53 -16.17
N LEU A 161 -7.14 -12.49 -16.85
CA LEU A 161 -5.67 -12.61 -16.90
C LEU A 161 -4.97 -11.31 -17.35
N GLY A 162 -5.56 -10.57 -18.28
CA GLY A 162 -5.00 -9.30 -18.76
C GLY A 162 -4.96 -8.17 -17.70
N LYS A 163 -5.57 -8.38 -16.53
CA LYS A 163 -5.51 -7.45 -15.40
C LYS A 163 -4.52 -7.88 -14.31
N ILE A 164 -3.84 -9.01 -14.48
CA ILE A 164 -2.97 -9.62 -13.48
C ILE A 164 -1.54 -9.63 -14.00
N LEU A 165 -0.62 -9.06 -13.23
CA LEU A 165 0.82 -9.08 -13.49
C LEU A 165 1.53 -9.73 -12.31
N VAL A 166 2.39 -10.72 -12.57
CA VAL A 166 3.27 -11.30 -11.55
C VAL A 166 4.54 -10.46 -11.50
N THR A 167 4.76 -9.76 -10.37
CA THR A 167 5.80 -8.73 -10.24
C THR A 167 6.84 -9.02 -9.17
N GLY A 168 6.69 -10.10 -8.40
CA GLY A 168 7.50 -10.31 -7.21
C GLY A 168 6.92 -9.58 -5.98
N ASN A 169 7.64 -9.67 -4.86
CA ASN A 169 7.20 -9.10 -3.57
C ASN A 169 8.06 -7.88 -3.22
N THR A 170 7.43 -6.74 -3.05
CA THR A 170 8.08 -5.47 -2.67
C THR A 170 8.77 -5.51 -1.30
N ALA A 171 8.46 -6.51 -0.46
CA ALA A 171 9.16 -6.72 0.81
C ALA A 171 10.63 -7.11 0.60
N ILE A 172 10.95 -7.82 -0.50
CA ILE A 172 12.33 -8.21 -0.84
C ILE A 172 13.13 -6.96 -1.19
N ASP A 173 12.56 -6.07 -2.02
CA ASP A 173 13.20 -4.81 -2.40
C ASP A 173 13.36 -3.89 -1.19
N ALA A 174 12.37 -3.86 -0.29
CA ALA A 174 12.43 -3.08 0.95
C ALA A 174 13.52 -3.60 1.90
N LEU A 175 13.68 -4.93 1.99
CA LEU A 175 14.75 -5.54 2.80
C LEU A 175 16.13 -5.22 2.22
N ALA A 176 16.31 -5.35 0.90
CA ALA A 176 17.55 -4.99 0.24
C ALA A 176 17.92 -3.52 0.49
N PHE A 177 16.94 -2.62 0.32
CA PHE A 177 17.13 -1.20 0.62
C PHE A 177 17.51 -0.95 2.09
N ALA A 178 16.85 -1.61 3.03
CA ALA A 178 17.16 -1.46 4.45
C ALA A 178 18.58 -1.98 4.78
N ALA A 179 18.98 -3.12 4.21
CA ALA A 179 20.31 -3.69 4.41
C ALA A 179 21.44 -2.78 3.89
N GLU A 180 21.20 -2.06 2.80
CA GLU A 180 22.17 -1.12 2.23
C GLU A 180 22.30 0.19 3.02
N HIS A 181 21.24 0.60 3.75
CA HIS A 181 21.16 1.91 4.41
C HIS A 181 21.17 1.84 5.94
N SER A 182 21.02 0.65 6.52
CA SER A 182 21.10 0.46 7.97
C SER A 182 22.56 0.26 8.37
N THR A 183 23.06 1.14 9.24
CA THR A 183 24.46 1.11 9.71
C THR A 183 24.59 0.75 11.17
N THR A 184 23.49 0.65 11.91
CA THR A 184 23.47 0.34 13.34
C THR A 184 22.22 -0.43 13.72
N TYR A 185 22.30 -1.20 14.79
CA TYR A 185 21.15 -1.90 15.36
C TYR A 185 20.22 -0.99 16.20
N GLY A 186 20.62 0.27 16.42
CA GLY A 186 19.85 1.25 17.18
C GLY A 186 19.80 1.01 18.68
N ALA A 187 20.52 -0.01 19.19
CA ALA A 187 20.66 -0.34 20.60
C ALA A 187 22.12 -0.65 20.92
N PRO A 188 22.77 0.06 21.86
CA PRO A 188 24.20 -0.10 22.15
C PRO A 188 24.59 -1.54 22.51
N GLU A 189 23.68 -2.28 23.15
CA GLU A 189 23.88 -3.68 23.55
C GLU A 189 23.87 -4.67 22.37
N LEU A 190 23.57 -4.20 21.18
CA LEU A 190 23.54 -5.01 19.95
C LEU A 190 24.66 -4.65 18.98
N GLU A 191 25.44 -3.59 19.25
CA GLU A 191 26.43 -3.06 18.32
C GLU A 191 27.65 -3.98 18.13
N ASP A 192 27.94 -4.84 19.11
CA ASP A 192 29.06 -5.78 19.12
C ASP A 192 28.71 -7.17 18.56
N LEU A 193 27.44 -7.40 18.17
CA LEU A 193 26.98 -8.72 17.70
C LEU A 193 27.71 -9.21 16.42
N GLU A 194 28.23 -8.30 15.61
CA GLU A 194 28.95 -8.63 14.37
C GLU A 194 30.45 -8.79 14.58
N ASP A 195 31.00 -8.34 15.72
CA ASP A 195 32.44 -8.37 16.01
C ASP A 195 32.91 -9.75 16.52
N ASP A 196 31.99 -10.62 16.95
CA ASP A 196 32.27 -11.97 17.44
C ASP A 196 32.02 -13.03 16.36
N GLU A 197 33.10 -13.50 15.70
CA GLU A 197 33.03 -14.51 14.65
C GLU A 197 32.48 -15.89 15.13
N ASP A 198 32.47 -16.15 16.43
CA ASP A 198 31.99 -17.39 17.04
C ASP A 198 30.49 -17.31 17.38
N THR A 199 29.91 -16.11 17.39
CA THR A 199 28.50 -15.88 17.70
C THR A 199 27.61 -15.89 16.44
N ARG A 200 26.50 -16.65 16.49
CA ARG A 200 25.49 -16.66 15.45
C ARG A 200 24.25 -15.91 15.95
N VAL A 201 23.87 -14.87 15.23
CA VAL A 201 22.65 -14.11 15.53
C VAL A 201 21.43 -14.81 14.91
N ILE A 202 20.44 -15.13 15.73
CA ILE A 202 19.15 -15.68 15.30
C ILE A 202 18.08 -14.68 15.69
N VAL A 203 17.42 -14.10 14.68
CA VAL A 203 16.28 -13.21 14.89
C VAL A 203 14.99 -14.01 14.82
N VAL A 204 14.17 -13.94 15.87
CA VAL A 204 12.85 -14.58 15.94
C VAL A 204 11.79 -13.47 16.05
N THR A 205 10.82 -13.48 15.12
CA THR A 205 9.65 -12.61 15.19
C THR A 205 8.39 -13.47 15.34
N ALA A 206 7.45 -12.99 16.13
CA ALA A 206 6.14 -13.63 16.31
C ALA A 206 5.03 -12.56 16.29
N HIS A 207 3.89 -12.93 15.75
CA HIS A 207 2.65 -12.15 15.78
C HIS A 207 1.62 -12.84 16.66
#